data_a69d17c5dadd504b0f82b1d2a0a52a8e
#
_entry.id   a69d17c5dadd504b0f82b1d2a0a52a8e
#
_cell.length_a   1.000
_cell.length_b   1.000
_cell.length_c   1.000
_cell.angle_alpha   90.00
_cell.angle_beta   90.00
_cell.angle_gamma   90.00
#
_symmetry.space_group_name_H-M   'P 1'
#
loop_
_entity.id
_entity.type
_entity.pdbx_description
1 polymer ?
#
loop_
_entity_poly.entity_id
_entity_poly.type
_entity_poly.pdbx_seq_one_letter_code
_entity_poly.pdbx_strand_id
1 'polypeptide(L)'
;MGSERPLNGDSVALNRRYLDHLLVEGRIVGSVHPDTTARYFGQTFNTPVITAALSHLKPGMTAFAEGAKAADALCCIGMGSCEELRQVLATGAKVVKIVKPYADPDEILTRLACAEQYGALAVGMDVEHAVNIRDDRDSVVVGMQMKLPTLEELKRYVSATRLPFIVKGALSAKDALTCKALGCAGVVLSHHNGLMR
;
A
#
# COMPACT_ATOMS: atom_id res chain seq x y z
N MET A 1 -33.37 -11.91 -21.80
CA MET A 1 -32.41 -12.73 -21.01
C MET A 1 -31.04 -12.46 -21.57
N GLY A 2 -30.29 -11.51 -21.01
CA GLY A 2 -28.93 -11.23 -21.38
C GLY A 2 -28.06 -12.38 -20.90
N SER A 3 -27.30 -13.00 -21.78
CA SER A 3 -26.30 -13.99 -21.43
C SER A 3 -25.26 -13.31 -20.53
N GLU A 4 -25.31 -13.57 -19.24
CA GLU A 4 -24.22 -13.18 -18.34
C GLU A 4 -22.95 -13.87 -18.86
N ARG A 5 -22.04 -13.10 -19.42
CA ARG A 5 -20.68 -13.60 -19.69
C ARG A 5 -20.11 -14.09 -18.37
N PRO A 6 -19.57 -15.30 -18.32
CA PRO A 6 -18.86 -15.74 -17.12
C PRO A 6 -17.80 -14.68 -16.80
N LEU A 7 -17.76 -14.25 -15.54
CA LEU A 7 -16.79 -13.25 -15.03
C LEU A 7 -15.39 -13.86 -14.98
N ASN A 8 -14.83 -14.12 -16.15
CA ASN A 8 -13.48 -14.66 -16.25
C ASN A 8 -12.49 -13.55 -15.92
N GLY A 9 -12.13 -13.47 -14.64
CA GLY A 9 -10.91 -12.79 -14.23
C GLY A 9 -10.92 -11.25 -14.16
N ASP A 10 -12.08 -10.59 -14.15
CA ASP A 10 -12.15 -9.16 -13.88
C ASP A 10 -12.33 -8.89 -12.37
N SER A 11 -11.21 -8.74 -11.68
CA SER A 11 -11.20 -8.48 -10.23
C SER A 11 -11.84 -7.15 -9.85
N VAL A 12 -11.82 -6.15 -10.73
CA VAL A 12 -12.47 -4.84 -10.50
C VAL A 12 -13.99 -5.00 -10.51
N ALA A 13 -14.52 -5.68 -11.53
CA ALA A 13 -15.94 -5.94 -11.63
C ALA A 13 -16.45 -6.84 -10.49
N LEU A 14 -15.67 -7.86 -10.09
CA LEU A 14 -16.00 -8.72 -8.96
C LEU A 14 -16.05 -7.94 -7.64
N ASN A 15 -15.07 -7.11 -7.38
CA ASN A 15 -15.04 -6.26 -6.19
C ASN A 15 -16.21 -5.27 -6.18
N ARG A 16 -16.49 -4.63 -7.32
CA ARG A 16 -17.62 -3.71 -7.42
C ARG A 16 -18.93 -4.43 -7.12
N ARG A 17 -19.18 -5.57 -7.74
CA ARG A 17 -20.38 -6.38 -7.50
C ARG A 17 -20.49 -6.78 -6.03
N TYR A 18 -19.40 -7.20 -5.40
CA TYR A 18 -19.41 -7.58 -3.98
C TYR A 18 -19.75 -6.39 -3.09
N LEU A 19 -19.12 -5.24 -3.32
CA LEU A 19 -19.38 -4.02 -2.55
C LEU A 19 -20.83 -3.52 -2.72
N ASP A 20 -21.41 -3.65 -3.91
CA ASP A 20 -22.79 -3.26 -4.18
C ASP A 20 -23.83 -4.12 -3.42
N HIS A 21 -23.43 -5.30 -2.94
CA HIS A 21 -24.28 -6.17 -2.11
C HIS A 21 -24.08 -5.95 -0.61
N LEU A 22 -23.07 -5.17 -0.20
CA LEU A 22 -22.88 -4.85 1.21
C LEU A 22 -23.82 -3.72 1.62
N LEU A 23 -24.72 -4.03 2.54
CA LEU A 23 -25.65 -3.07 3.10
C LEU A 23 -25.17 -2.67 4.50
N VAL A 24 -25.30 -1.38 4.81
CA VAL A 24 -25.07 -0.84 6.14
C VAL A 24 -26.42 -0.75 6.85
N GLU A 25 -26.51 -1.39 8.03
CA GLU A 25 -27.70 -1.25 8.86
C GLU A 25 -27.82 0.20 9.36
N GLY A 26 -28.92 0.86 8.97
CA GLY A 26 -29.23 2.20 9.45
C GLY A 26 -29.80 2.16 10.87
N ARG A 27 -29.17 2.89 11.81
CA ARG A 27 -29.68 3.06 13.18
C ARG A 27 -29.98 4.54 13.40
N ILE A 28 -31.24 4.84 13.69
CA ILE A 28 -31.71 6.21 13.96
C ILE A 28 -31.95 6.39 15.46
N VAL A 29 -32.69 5.44 16.06
CA VAL A 29 -33.00 5.49 17.49
C VAL A 29 -31.79 5.09 18.31
N GLY A 30 -31.36 5.96 19.22
CA GLY A 30 -30.17 5.75 20.03
C GLY A 30 -28.85 5.89 19.23
N SER A 31 -28.89 6.59 18.11
CA SER A 31 -27.68 6.92 17.36
C SER A 31 -26.77 7.85 18.18
N VAL A 32 -25.47 7.70 17.97
CA VAL A 32 -24.43 8.54 18.58
C VAL A 32 -23.57 9.14 17.50
N HIS A 33 -22.87 10.22 17.82
CA HIS A 33 -21.84 10.74 16.92
C HIS A 33 -20.75 9.68 16.72
N PRO A 34 -20.36 9.35 15.47
CA PRO A 34 -19.33 8.37 15.21
C PRO A 34 -17.96 8.90 15.68
N ASP A 35 -17.19 8.04 16.32
CA ASP A 35 -15.76 8.27 16.51
C ASP A 35 -15.03 7.76 15.26
N THR A 36 -14.40 8.67 14.53
CA THR A 36 -13.64 8.36 13.30
C THR A 36 -12.15 8.25 13.55
N THR A 37 -11.71 8.36 14.81
CA THR A 37 -10.29 8.24 15.12
C THR A 37 -9.76 6.85 14.78
N ALA A 38 -8.54 6.80 14.29
CA ALA A 38 -7.84 5.55 13.98
C ALA A 38 -6.41 5.58 14.52
N ARG A 39 -5.87 4.41 14.84
CA ARG A 39 -4.49 4.28 15.30
C ARG A 39 -3.69 3.39 14.36
N TYR A 40 -2.61 3.95 13.81
CA TYR A 40 -1.69 3.25 12.93
C TYR A 40 -0.26 3.45 13.45
N PHE A 41 0.49 2.38 13.62
CA PHE A 41 1.91 2.40 14.01
C PHE A 41 2.20 3.30 15.22
N GLY A 42 1.35 3.23 16.24
CA GLY A 42 1.48 4.03 17.47
C GLY A 42 1.02 5.49 17.38
N GLN A 43 0.60 5.95 16.20
CA GLN A 43 0.06 7.30 15.99
C GLN A 43 -1.47 7.29 15.94
N THR A 44 -2.09 8.36 16.40
CA THR A 44 -3.55 8.58 16.29
C THR A 44 -3.81 9.57 15.16
N PHE A 45 -4.89 9.32 14.42
CA PHE A 45 -5.39 10.12 13.29
C PHE A 45 -6.88 10.39 13.52
N ASN A 46 -7.38 11.54 13.05
CA ASN A 46 -8.78 11.91 13.15
C ASN A 46 -9.67 11.18 12.13
N THR A 47 -9.07 10.44 11.21
CA THR A 47 -9.78 9.67 10.18
C THR A 47 -9.13 8.30 9.99
N PRO A 48 -9.92 7.24 9.71
CA PRO A 48 -9.39 5.94 9.32
C PRO A 48 -8.91 5.92 7.85
N VAL A 49 -9.09 7.01 7.10
CA VAL A 49 -8.70 7.08 5.70
C VAL A 49 -7.18 7.11 5.57
N ILE A 50 -6.69 6.28 4.66
CA ILE A 50 -5.28 6.19 4.30
C ILE A 50 -5.18 6.53 2.81
N THR A 51 -4.21 7.35 2.42
CA THR A 51 -4.03 7.64 1.00
C THR A 51 -3.52 6.41 0.24
N ALA A 52 -3.86 6.30 -1.04
CA ALA A 52 -3.24 5.30 -1.90
C ALA A 52 -1.72 5.56 -2.04
N ALA A 53 -0.94 4.49 -2.23
CA ALA A 53 0.50 4.58 -2.47
C ALA A 53 0.79 5.07 -3.90
N LEU A 54 0.51 6.34 -4.15
CA LEU A 54 0.69 6.98 -5.44
C LEU A 54 2.14 7.44 -5.64
N SER A 55 2.47 7.74 -6.90
CA SER A 55 3.79 8.18 -7.35
C SER A 55 3.64 9.20 -8.47
N HIS A 56 4.63 10.08 -8.61
CA HIS A 56 4.75 11.01 -9.75
C HIS A 56 3.52 11.89 -9.98
N LEU A 57 2.83 12.29 -8.91
CA LEU A 57 1.68 13.17 -8.99
C LEU A 57 2.09 14.58 -9.39
N LYS A 58 1.16 15.29 -10.03
CA LYS A 58 1.28 16.74 -10.29
C LYS A 58 0.32 17.50 -9.37
N PRO A 59 0.71 18.60 -8.78
CA PRO A 59 1.97 19.36 -8.97
C PRO A 59 3.19 18.76 -8.28
N GLY A 60 3.06 17.75 -7.43
CA GLY A 60 4.17 17.06 -6.79
C GLY A 60 3.75 16.21 -5.59
N MET A 61 4.64 15.34 -5.15
CA MET A 61 4.38 14.45 -3.99
C MET A 61 4.36 15.22 -2.66
N THR A 62 5.01 16.37 -2.58
CA THR A 62 4.94 17.26 -1.40
C THR A 62 3.55 17.82 -1.19
N ALA A 63 2.89 18.32 -2.24
CA ALA A 63 1.52 18.81 -2.17
C ALA A 63 0.53 17.70 -1.77
N PHE A 64 0.76 16.49 -2.25
CA PHE A 64 -0.03 15.30 -1.84
C PHE A 64 0.12 15.02 -0.34
N ALA A 65 1.35 15.06 0.18
CA ALA A 65 1.63 14.86 1.59
C ALA A 65 1.06 15.98 2.48
N GLU A 66 1.14 17.22 2.03
CA GLU A 66 0.51 18.38 2.71
C GLU A 66 -1.00 18.22 2.80
N GLY A 67 -1.65 17.76 1.73
CA GLY A 67 -3.08 17.44 1.74
C GLY A 67 -3.44 16.33 2.74
N ALA A 68 -2.66 15.25 2.79
CA ALA A 68 -2.86 14.18 3.76
C ALA A 68 -2.66 14.68 5.20
N LYS A 69 -1.63 15.51 5.44
CA LYS A 69 -1.39 16.13 6.75
C LYS A 69 -2.55 17.04 7.16
N ALA A 70 -3.05 17.88 6.24
CA ALA A 70 -4.17 18.77 6.52
C ALA A 70 -5.45 18.01 6.89
N ALA A 71 -5.66 16.83 6.31
CA ALA A 71 -6.77 15.94 6.62
C ALA A 71 -6.52 15.07 7.85
N ASP A 72 -5.35 15.17 8.48
CA ASP A 72 -4.86 14.28 9.55
C ASP A 72 -5.01 12.79 9.17
N ALA A 73 -4.65 12.47 7.92
CA ALA A 73 -4.70 11.12 7.34
C ALA A 73 -3.29 10.54 7.22
N LEU A 74 -3.20 9.20 7.29
CA LEU A 74 -1.96 8.50 7.01
C LEU A 74 -1.62 8.60 5.53
N CYS A 75 -0.44 9.15 5.22
CA CYS A 75 0.04 9.34 3.86
C CYS A 75 0.83 8.11 3.39
N CYS A 76 0.33 7.37 2.42
CA CYS A 76 1.11 6.35 1.72
C CYS A 76 1.67 6.94 0.43
N ILE A 77 2.96 6.70 0.17
CA ILE A 77 3.61 7.07 -1.08
C ILE A 77 4.25 5.84 -1.73
N GLY A 78 4.22 5.79 -3.05
CA GLY A 78 4.78 4.69 -3.84
C GLY A 78 6.25 4.92 -4.19
N MET A 79 6.55 4.86 -5.49
CA MET A 79 7.89 5.05 -6.04
C MET A 79 8.45 6.44 -5.72
N GLY A 80 9.62 6.71 -6.18
CA GLY A 80 10.33 7.97 -5.98
C GLY A 80 11.71 7.76 -5.36
N SER A 81 12.56 8.76 -5.49
CA SER A 81 13.92 8.73 -4.96
C SER A 81 13.95 8.95 -3.45
N CYS A 82 15.09 8.66 -2.83
CA CYS A 82 15.33 9.02 -1.43
C CYS A 82 15.20 10.53 -1.19
N GLU A 83 15.60 11.34 -2.15
CA GLU A 83 15.48 12.81 -2.03
C GLU A 83 14.01 13.25 -2.09
N GLU A 84 13.18 12.67 -2.96
CA GLU A 84 11.74 12.95 -2.95
C GLU A 84 11.11 12.55 -1.61
N LEU A 85 11.47 11.37 -1.07
CA LEU A 85 10.99 10.95 0.25
C LEU A 85 11.40 11.95 1.34
N ARG A 86 12.63 12.45 1.32
CA ARG A 86 13.11 13.46 2.27
C ARG A 86 12.28 14.75 2.19
N GLN A 87 11.98 15.21 0.98
CA GLN A 87 11.13 16.40 0.76
C GLN A 87 9.71 16.18 1.25
N VAL A 88 9.12 15.03 0.97
CA VAL A 88 7.78 14.66 1.44
C VAL A 88 7.73 14.62 2.98
N LEU A 89 8.70 14.01 3.62
CA LEU A 89 8.76 13.95 5.09
C LEU A 89 9.01 15.32 5.73
N ALA A 90 9.72 16.23 5.05
CA ALA A 90 9.93 17.59 5.50
C ALA A 90 8.63 18.42 5.60
N THR A 91 7.54 18.00 4.94
CA THR A 91 6.20 18.61 5.12
C THR A 91 5.63 18.36 6.52
N GLY A 92 6.17 17.40 7.24
CA GLY A 92 5.66 16.93 8.54
C GLY A 92 4.47 15.97 8.43
N ALA A 93 4.14 15.47 7.24
CA ALA A 93 3.16 14.40 7.07
C ALA A 93 3.66 13.10 7.70
N LYS A 94 2.74 12.29 8.22
CA LYS A 94 3.01 10.93 8.71
C LYS A 94 2.98 9.98 7.51
N VAL A 95 4.13 9.44 7.13
CA VAL A 95 4.32 8.76 5.84
C VAL A 95 4.62 7.29 6.01
N VAL A 96 3.98 6.46 5.20
CA VAL A 96 4.37 5.07 4.90
C VAL A 96 5.00 5.04 3.52
N LYS A 97 6.25 4.60 3.42
CA LYS A 97 6.95 4.41 2.14
C LYS A 97 6.70 3.01 1.61
N ILE A 98 6.08 2.91 0.43
CA ILE A 98 5.89 1.62 -0.26
C ILE A 98 6.97 1.46 -1.32
N VAL A 99 7.76 0.41 -1.18
CA VAL A 99 8.86 0.04 -2.07
C VAL A 99 8.33 -0.97 -3.09
N LYS A 100 8.81 -0.89 -4.32
CA LYS A 100 8.51 -1.89 -5.34
C LYS A 100 9.37 -3.14 -5.16
N PRO A 101 8.91 -4.30 -5.64
CA PRO A 101 9.66 -5.55 -5.57
C PRO A 101 10.71 -5.60 -6.69
N TYR A 102 11.71 -4.72 -6.59
CA TYR A 102 12.82 -4.67 -7.57
C TYR A 102 13.55 -6.01 -7.61
N ALA A 103 14.00 -6.42 -8.80
CA ALA A 103 14.79 -7.62 -8.96
C ALA A 103 16.19 -7.48 -8.30
N ASP A 104 16.69 -6.25 -8.22
CA ASP A 104 17.90 -5.92 -7.48
C ASP A 104 17.58 -5.71 -6.00
N PRO A 105 18.08 -6.58 -5.10
CA PRO A 105 17.87 -6.46 -3.67
C PRO A 105 18.48 -5.19 -3.07
N ASP A 106 19.56 -4.68 -3.64
CA ASP A 106 20.26 -3.50 -3.10
C ASP A 106 19.43 -2.23 -3.31
N GLU A 107 18.65 -2.15 -4.39
CA GLU A 107 17.65 -1.09 -4.57
C GLU A 107 16.58 -1.11 -3.47
N ILE A 108 16.12 -2.30 -3.08
CA ILE A 108 15.13 -2.45 -2.00
C ILE A 108 15.75 -2.00 -0.67
N LEU A 109 16.91 -2.54 -0.33
CA LEU A 109 17.61 -2.24 0.94
C LEU A 109 17.94 -0.76 1.07
N THR A 110 18.40 -0.13 -0.01
CA THR A 110 18.67 1.32 -0.04
C THR A 110 17.40 2.12 0.27
N ARG A 111 16.27 1.79 -0.31
CA ARG A 111 15.00 2.50 -0.08
C ARG A 111 14.46 2.29 1.33
N LEU A 112 14.62 1.09 1.89
CA LEU A 112 14.28 0.82 3.29
C LEU A 112 15.15 1.65 4.23
N ALA A 113 16.47 1.69 3.98
CA ALA A 113 17.41 2.50 4.76
C ALA A 113 17.10 4.00 4.68
N CYS A 114 16.77 4.52 3.50
CA CYS A 114 16.33 5.91 3.33
C CYS A 114 15.07 6.21 4.15
N ALA A 115 14.08 5.32 4.11
CA ALA A 115 12.84 5.51 4.86
C ALA A 115 13.09 5.57 6.36
N GLU A 116 13.94 4.70 6.88
CA GLU A 116 14.35 4.69 8.28
C GLU A 116 15.15 5.94 8.64
N GLN A 117 16.13 6.30 7.82
CA GLN A 117 17.00 7.46 8.04
C GLN A 117 16.22 8.77 8.09
N TYR A 118 15.22 8.93 7.21
CA TYR A 118 14.45 10.17 7.12
C TYR A 118 13.20 10.19 8.01
N GLY A 119 12.94 9.12 8.76
CA GLY A 119 11.89 9.09 9.77
C GLY A 119 10.50 8.81 9.22
N ALA A 120 10.37 7.96 8.20
CA ALA A 120 9.07 7.43 7.82
C ALA A 120 8.42 6.69 8.98
N LEU A 121 7.10 6.71 9.06
CA LEU A 121 6.35 6.04 10.14
C LEU A 121 6.36 4.52 9.98
N ALA A 122 6.34 4.04 8.75
CA ALA A 122 6.42 2.64 8.38
C ALA A 122 6.93 2.50 6.95
N VAL A 123 7.31 1.28 6.58
CA VAL A 123 7.67 0.91 5.22
C VAL A 123 6.82 -0.27 4.76
N GLY A 124 6.77 -0.51 3.47
CA GLY A 124 6.11 -1.69 2.94
C GLY A 124 6.58 -2.05 1.55
N MET A 125 6.10 -3.18 1.05
CA MET A 125 6.38 -3.66 -0.29
C MET A 125 5.09 -3.94 -1.06
N ASP A 126 5.03 -3.45 -2.28
CA ASP A 126 3.95 -3.66 -3.25
C ASP A 126 4.24 -4.94 -4.05
N VAL A 127 3.94 -6.09 -3.46
CA VAL A 127 4.37 -7.39 -4.03
C VAL A 127 3.65 -7.73 -5.33
N GLU A 128 2.39 -7.29 -5.49
CA GLU A 128 1.63 -7.55 -6.70
C GLU A 128 2.17 -6.83 -7.94
N HIS A 129 3.01 -5.81 -7.75
CA HIS A 129 3.56 -5.04 -8.87
C HIS A 129 4.53 -5.82 -9.75
N ALA A 130 5.03 -6.97 -9.27
CA ALA A 130 5.86 -7.87 -10.06
C ALA A 130 5.05 -8.73 -11.05
N VAL A 131 3.72 -8.74 -10.93
CA VAL A 131 2.82 -9.57 -11.76
C VAL A 131 1.91 -8.66 -12.55
N ASN A 132 1.97 -8.75 -13.87
CA ASN A 132 1.11 -7.99 -14.76
C ASN A 132 0.13 -8.93 -15.47
N ILE A 133 -1.12 -8.48 -15.66
CA ILE A 133 -2.17 -9.21 -16.40
C ILE A 133 -1.75 -9.54 -17.82
N ARG A 134 -0.89 -8.71 -18.41
CA ARG A 134 -0.47 -8.79 -19.81
C ARG A 134 0.74 -9.68 -20.03
N ASP A 135 1.21 -10.36 -18.99
CA ASP A 135 2.47 -11.12 -19.00
C ASP A 135 3.71 -10.25 -19.33
N ASP A 136 3.51 -8.95 -19.45
CA ASP A 136 4.58 -7.97 -19.54
C ASP A 136 5.06 -7.71 -18.10
N ARG A 137 6.31 -7.93 -17.84
CA ARG A 137 6.91 -7.49 -16.58
C ARG A 137 6.71 -5.98 -16.48
N ASP A 138 6.05 -5.53 -15.41
CA ASP A 138 5.71 -4.13 -15.27
C ASP A 138 6.97 -3.27 -15.35
N SER A 139 7.13 -2.60 -16.47
CA SER A 139 8.24 -1.68 -16.78
C SER A 139 7.89 -0.24 -16.44
N VAL A 140 7.07 0.00 -15.41
CA VAL A 140 6.71 1.37 -14.97
C VAL A 140 7.95 2.21 -14.67
N VAL A 141 9.06 1.55 -14.35
CA VAL A 141 10.37 2.18 -14.28
C VAL A 141 11.23 1.66 -15.40
N VAL A 142 11.45 2.49 -16.40
CA VAL A 142 12.32 2.15 -17.53
C VAL A 142 13.69 1.69 -17.02
N GLY A 143 14.10 0.48 -17.41
CA GLY A 143 15.39 -0.09 -17.02
C GLY A 143 15.43 -0.83 -15.70
N MET A 144 14.36 -0.84 -14.91
CA MET A 144 14.28 -1.62 -13.66
C MET A 144 13.39 -2.84 -13.84
N GLN A 145 13.90 -4.01 -13.50
CA GLN A 145 13.13 -5.25 -13.48
C GLN A 145 12.46 -5.44 -12.12
N MET A 146 11.25 -5.96 -12.14
CA MET A 146 10.51 -6.38 -10.95
C MET A 146 10.55 -7.90 -10.82
N LYS A 147 10.50 -8.40 -9.59
CA LYS A 147 10.51 -9.82 -9.28
C LYS A 147 9.64 -10.08 -8.05
N LEU A 148 8.82 -11.12 -8.09
CA LEU A 148 8.14 -11.61 -6.89
C LEU A 148 9.19 -12.04 -5.86
N PRO A 149 9.18 -11.49 -4.64
CA PRO A 149 10.10 -11.93 -3.62
C PRO A 149 9.73 -13.34 -3.15
N THR A 150 10.72 -14.17 -2.91
CA THR A 150 10.55 -15.41 -2.15
C THR A 150 10.21 -15.10 -0.69
N LEU A 151 9.73 -16.08 0.06
CA LEU A 151 9.48 -15.91 1.51
C LEU A 151 10.75 -15.56 2.28
N GLU A 152 11.89 -16.11 1.88
CA GLU A 152 13.19 -15.83 2.49
C GLU A 152 13.64 -14.39 2.21
N GLU A 153 13.50 -13.94 0.97
CA GLU A 153 13.78 -12.55 0.60
C GLU A 153 12.86 -11.59 1.34
N LEU A 154 11.57 -11.86 1.39
CA LEU A 154 10.61 -11.02 2.12
C LEU A 154 10.97 -10.96 3.61
N LYS A 155 11.31 -12.09 4.23
CA LYS A 155 11.79 -12.14 5.61
C LYS A 155 13.05 -11.30 5.81
N ARG A 156 14.00 -11.36 4.87
CA ARG A 156 15.20 -10.54 4.88
C ARG A 156 14.86 -9.05 4.87
N TYR A 157 13.92 -8.62 4.01
CA TYR A 157 13.52 -7.21 3.91
C TYR A 157 12.78 -6.74 5.17
N VAL A 158 11.88 -7.55 5.72
CA VAL A 158 11.22 -7.27 7.00
C VAL A 158 12.23 -7.07 8.12
N SER A 159 13.30 -7.88 8.15
CA SER A 159 14.35 -7.82 9.17
C SER A 159 15.40 -6.73 8.91
N ALA A 160 15.42 -6.13 7.71
CA ALA A 160 16.41 -5.12 7.32
C ALA A 160 16.09 -3.71 7.83
N THR A 161 14.96 -3.52 8.47
CA THR A 161 14.53 -2.22 9.00
C THR A 161 13.94 -2.38 10.40
N ARG A 162 14.05 -1.33 11.22
CA ARG A 162 13.37 -1.22 12.52
C ARG A 162 11.96 -0.65 12.41
N LEU A 163 11.60 -0.12 11.24
CA LEU A 163 10.27 0.40 11.01
C LEU A 163 9.24 -0.73 10.90
N PRO A 164 7.98 -0.50 11.30
CA PRO A 164 6.90 -1.42 11.00
C PRO A 164 6.86 -1.70 9.48
N PHE A 165 6.88 -2.98 9.10
CA PHE A 165 6.84 -3.39 7.69
C PHE A 165 5.47 -3.90 7.32
N ILE A 166 4.90 -3.42 6.20
CA ILE A 166 3.62 -3.89 5.67
C ILE A 166 3.77 -4.50 4.28
N VAL A 167 2.89 -5.42 3.95
CA VAL A 167 2.80 -5.99 2.59
C VAL A 167 1.53 -5.50 1.92
N LYS A 168 1.68 -4.83 0.77
CA LYS A 168 0.58 -4.45 -0.11
C LYS A 168 0.47 -5.49 -1.22
N GLY A 169 -0.76 -5.97 -1.48
CA GLY A 169 -1.03 -7.01 -2.46
C GLY A 169 -1.33 -8.38 -1.86
N ALA A 170 -1.58 -8.47 -0.55
CA ALA A 170 -2.08 -9.69 0.06
C ALA A 170 -3.56 -9.86 -0.28
N LEU A 171 -3.92 -10.88 -1.06
CA LEU A 171 -5.29 -11.10 -1.54
C LEU A 171 -5.95 -12.34 -0.93
N SER A 172 -5.26 -13.07 -0.07
CA SER A 172 -5.81 -14.25 0.60
C SER A 172 -5.55 -14.25 2.10
N ALA A 173 -6.38 -14.97 2.85
CA ALA A 173 -6.14 -15.21 4.27
C ALA A 173 -4.79 -15.92 4.50
N LYS A 174 -4.40 -16.79 3.57
CA LYS A 174 -3.12 -17.50 3.63
C LYS A 174 -1.94 -16.51 3.51
N ASP A 175 -2.02 -15.55 2.58
CA ASP A 175 -0.99 -14.51 2.43
C ASP A 175 -0.90 -13.65 3.69
N ALA A 176 -2.04 -13.23 4.24
CA ALA A 176 -2.08 -12.44 5.46
C ALA A 176 -1.46 -13.18 6.66
N LEU A 177 -1.76 -14.48 6.82
CA LEU A 177 -1.15 -15.32 7.86
C LEU A 177 0.35 -15.51 7.63
N THR A 178 0.78 -15.67 6.38
CA THR A 178 2.20 -15.76 6.02
C THR A 178 2.92 -14.46 6.36
N CYS A 179 2.38 -13.31 5.98
CA CYS A 179 2.94 -12.01 6.33
C CYS A 179 3.06 -11.83 7.85
N LYS A 180 2.02 -12.21 8.60
CA LYS A 180 2.07 -12.19 10.07
C LYS A 180 3.19 -13.07 10.62
N ALA A 181 3.37 -14.28 10.09
CA ALA A 181 4.44 -15.20 10.52
C ALA A 181 5.85 -14.67 10.19
N LEU A 182 5.98 -13.87 9.14
CA LEU A 182 7.23 -13.18 8.78
C LEU A 182 7.52 -11.93 9.62
N GLY A 183 6.60 -11.51 10.49
CA GLY A 183 6.77 -10.35 11.35
C GLY A 183 6.26 -9.04 10.74
N CYS A 184 5.46 -9.09 9.69
CA CYS A 184 4.85 -7.90 9.13
C CYS A 184 3.86 -7.28 10.11
N ALA A 185 3.85 -5.95 10.19
CA ALA A 185 2.96 -5.17 11.05
C ALA A 185 1.54 -5.02 10.46
N GLY A 186 1.36 -5.33 9.18
CA GLY A 186 0.07 -5.25 8.51
C GLY A 186 0.11 -5.68 7.06
N VAL A 187 -1.08 -5.76 6.47
CA VAL A 187 -1.27 -6.02 5.05
C VAL A 187 -2.25 -5.01 4.45
N VAL A 188 -2.09 -4.71 3.18
CA VAL A 188 -3.04 -3.93 2.38
C VAL A 188 -3.66 -4.87 1.35
N LEU A 189 -4.98 -5.03 1.42
CA LEU A 189 -5.74 -5.79 0.43
C LEU A 189 -5.83 -4.95 -0.85
N SER A 190 -5.09 -5.34 -1.85
CA SER A 190 -4.99 -4.60 -3.10
C SER A 190 -4.72 -5.57 -4.25
N HIS A 191 -5.42 -5.39 -5.35
CA HIS A 191 -5.14 -6.04 -6.64
C HIS A 191 -4.59 -5.04 -7.67
N HIS A 192 -4.07 -3.91 -7.20
CA HIS A 192 -3.44 -2.86 -8.01
C HIS A 192 -4.30 -2.44 -9.21
N ASN A 193 -5.57 -2.08 -8.93
CA ASN A 193 -6.53 -1.65 -9.96
C ASN A 193 -6.68 -2.66 -11.12
N GLY A 194 -6.78 -3.95 -10.79
CA GLY A 194 -7.03 -5.02 -11.75
C GLY A 194 -5.79 -5.61 -12.41
N LEU A 195 -4.58 -5.31 -11.94
CA LEU A 195 -3.36 -5.98 -12.40
C LEU A 195 -3.33 -7.47 -11.99
N MET A 196 -4.00 -7.83 -10.89
CA MET A 196 -4.17 -9.22 -10.46
C MET A 196 -5.57 -9.70 -10.84
N ARG A 197 -5.66 -10.92 -11.36
CA ARG A 197 -6.92 -11.61 -11.69
C ARG A 197 -7.24 -12.71 -10.68
#